data_f8cbf6c6cb9e4f2a1002c45f3d64b1e3
#
_entry.id   f8cbf6c6cb9e4f2a1002c45f3d64b1e3
#
_cell.length_a   1.000
_cell.length_b   1.000
_cell.length_c   1.000
_cell.angle_alpha   90.00
_cell.angle_beta   90.00
_cell.angle_gamma   90.00
#
_symmetry.space_group_name_H-M   'P 1'
#
loop_
_entity.id
_entity.type
_entity.pdbx_description
1 polymer ?
#
loop_
_entity_poly.entity_id
_entity_poly.type
_entity_poly.pdbx_seq_one_letter_code
_entity_poly.pdbx_strand_id
1 'polypeptide(L)'
;DYNSIKDNSCNLYSVYKKSFGNIIDYYSKILPSISFFNIMISDTFGKNDNRPKIINILKKNYRYNKITKIVSKNLFINLLNINDIINAINVILKKDIKAGKYLIKNNSGYKMIDLISTFNKNTEKKLKVKWLSDKIIKEKIYPYKKLKGWTPKESSKIDIIKIIQKK
;
A
#
# COMPACT_ATOMS: atom_id res chain seq x y z
N ASP A 1 -5.15 8.53 -20.53
CA ASP A 1 -6.48 9.13 -20.43
C ASP A 1 -7.03 8.95 -19.03
N TYR A 2 -7.06 10.03 -18.27
CA TYR A 2 -7.61 10.09 -16.89
C TYR A 2 -9.12 9.82 -16.85
N ASN A 3 -9.77 9.82 -18.01
CA ASN A 3 -11.21 9.69 -18.16
C ASN A 3 -11.74 8.25 -18.20
N SER A 4 -10.87 7.24 -18.27
CA SER A 4 -11.31 5.84 -18.35
C SER A 4 -11.47 5.14 -16.99
N ILE A 5 -11.02 5.76 -15.90
CA ILE A 5 -11.31 5.27 -14.55
C ILE A 5 -12.67 5.88 -14.18
N LYS A 6 -13.74 5.12 -14.31
CA LYS A 6 -15.02 5.39 -13.63
C LYS A 6 -14.74 5.42 -12.14
N ASP A 7 -14.33 6.58 -11.64
CA ASP A 7 -14.13 6.84 -10.22
C ASP A 7 -15.49 7.04 -9.58
N ASN A 8 -16.15 5.91 -9.28
CA ASN A 8 -17.37 5.91 -8.47
C ASN A 8 -17.07 6.16 -6.97
N SER A 9 -15.88 6.64 -6.64
CA SER A 9 -15.54 7.01 -5.28
C SER A 9 -15.99 8.45 -5.02
N CYS A 10 -17.25 8.62 -4.64
CA CYS A 10 -17.79 9.86 -4.06
C CYS A 10 -17.15 10.18 -2.69
N ASN A 11 -15.86 9.95 -2.53
CA ASN A 11 -15.13 10.22 -1.31
C ASN A 11 -14.35 11.52 -1.48
N LEU A 12 -14.66 12.52 -0.66
CA LEU A 12 -14.05 13.85 -0.69
C LEU A 12 -12.50 13.78 -0.64
N TYR A 13 -11.94 12.83 0.12
CA TYR A 13 -10.50 12.59 0.14
C TYR A 13 -9.91 12.25 -1.24
N SER A 14 -10.57 11.38 -1.99
CA SER A 14 -10.14 11.01 -3.34
C SER A 14 -10.24 12.19 -4.31
N VAL A 15 -11.27 13.03 -4.16
CA VAL A 15 -11.44 14.25 -4.95
C VAL A 15 -10.30 15.22 -4.68
N TYR A 16 -9.98 15.51 -3.41
CA TYR A 16 -8.85 16.38 -3.04
C TYR A 16 -7.52 15.85 -3.55
N LYS A 17 -7.25 14.56 -3.43
CA LYS A 17 -6.00 13.96 -3.94
C LYS A 17 -5.87 14.13 -5.45
N LYS A 18 -6.95 13.95 -6.20
CA LYS A 18 -6.96 14.15 -7.65
C LYS A 18 -6.75 15.63 -8.02
N SER A 19 -7.45 16.56 -7.35
CA SER A 19 -7.31 17.99 -7.55
C SER A 19 -5.89 18.46 -7.24
N PHE A 20 -5.29 17.99 -6.15
CA PHE A 20 -3.90 18.29 -5.81
C PHE A 20 -2.92 17.76 -6.88
N GLY A 21 -3.16 16.56 -7.40
CA GLY A 21 -2.38 16.02 -8.53
C GLY A 21 -2.44 16.92 -9.77
N ASN A 22 -3.61 17.47 -10.10
CA ASN A 22 -3.78 18.41 -11.22
C ASN A 22 -3.04 19.73 -10.98
N ILE A 23 -3.03 20.23 -9.74
CA ILE A 23 -2.28 21.42 -9.34
C ILE A 23 -0.77 21.19 -9.53
N ILE A 24 -0.24 20.06 -9.09
CA ILE A 24 1.17 19.70 -9.32
C ILE A 24 1.48 19.64 -10.82
N ASP A 25 0.59 19.04 -11.62
CA ASP A 25 0.77 18.96 -13.09
C ASP A 25 0.79 20.35 -13.74
N TYR A 26 -0.02 21.28 -13.25
CA TYR A 26 -0.02 22.67 -13.72
C TYR A 26 1.32 23.37 -13.37
N TYR A 27 1.73 23.34 -12.09
CA TYR A 27 2.97 24.00 -11.67
C TYR A 27 4.21 23.37 -12.30
N SER A 28 4.23 22.08 -12.56
CA SER A 28 5.35 21.44 -13.25
C SER A 28 5.59 21.95 -14.69
N LYS A 29 4.57 22.57 -15.32
CA LYS A 29 4.68 23.17 -16.65
C LYS A 29 5.16 24.61 -16.62
N ILE A 30 4.75 25.39 -15.60
CA ILE A 30 5.05 26.82 -15.53
C ILE A 30 6.31 27.15 -14.71
N LEU A 31 6.81 26.17 -13.93
CA LEU A 31 8.02 26.31 -13.11
C LEU A 31 9.06 25.24 -13.51
N PRO A 32 9.70 25.37 -14.68
CA PRO A 32 10.60 24.35 -15.20
C PRO A 32 11.89 24.20 -14.39
N SER A 33 12.25 25.20 -13.58
CA SER A 33 13.39 25.18 -12.67
C SER A 33 13.14 24.32 -11.40
N ILE A 34 11.89 23.92 -11.15
CA ILE A 34 11.52 23.12 -9.97
C ILE A 34 11.19 21.69 -10.40
N SER A 35 11.82 20.72 -9.77
CA SER A 35 11.54 19.29 -9.99
C SER A 35 10.36 18.83 -9.15
N PHE A 36 9.24 18.51 -9.78
CA PHE A 36 8.04 17.98 -9.13
C PHE A 36 7.96 16.46 -9.23
N PHE A 37 7.78 15.79 -8.09
CA PHE A 37 7.59 14.34 -8.00
C PHE A 37 6.21 14.02 -7.43
N ASN A 38 5.33 13.45 -8.25
CA ASN A 38 4.04 12.94 -7.80
C ASN A 38 4.16 11.44 -7.53
N ILE A 39 4.14 11.06 -6.25
CA ILE A 39 4.39 9.69 -5.83
C ILE A 39 3.09 9.04 -5.39
N MET A 40 2.65 8.00 -6.11
CA MET A 40 1.57 7.12 -5.71
C MET A 40 2.13 5.96 -4.89
N ILE A 41 1.63 5.80 -3.68
CA ILE A 41 2.09 4.77 -2.73
C ILE A 41 0.98 3.76 -2.52
N SER A 42 1.30 2.46 -2.57
CA SER A 42 0.36 1.38 -2.23
C SER A 42 -0.01 1.39 -0.74
N ASP A 43 -0.82 0.45 -0.27
CA ASP A 43 -1.18 0.35 1.13
C ASP A 43 0.05 0.16 2.02
N THR A 44 0.12 0.94 3.10
CA THR A 44 1.31 1.01 3.94
C THR A 44 1.11 0.33 5.27
N PHE A 45 2.19 -0.24 5.80
CA PHE A 45 2.26 -0.78 7.16
C PHE A 45 3.60 -0.44 7.80
N GLY A 46 3.67 -0.48 9.13
CA GLY A 46 4.91 -0.22 9.86
C GLY A 46 4.75 -0.49 11.36
N LYS A 47 5.88 -0.46 12.07
CA LYS A 47 5.94 -0.83 13.50
C LYS A 47 5.04 0.05 14.39
N ASN A 48 5.04 1.35 14.15
CA ASN A 48 4.36 2.36 14.98
C ASN A 48 3.10 2.94 14.30
N ASP A 49 2.54 2.24 13.31
CA ASP A 49 1.32 2.67 12.64
C ASP A 49 0.09 2.32 13.49
N ASN A 50 -0.60 3.33 14.00
CA ASN A 50 -1.81 3.17 14.84
C ASN A 50 -3.12 3.35 14.05
N ARG A 51 -3.03 3.60 12.74
CA ARG A 51 -4.23 3.77 11.90
C ARG A 51 -5.04 2.48 11.82
N PRO A 52 -6.38 2.54 11.68
CA PRO A 52 -7.25 1.35 11.59
C PRO A 52 -7.16 0.66 10.21
N LYS A 53 -5.93 0.36 9.78
CA LYS A 53 -5.65 -0.40 8.56
C LYS A 53 -5.62 -1.90 8.84
N ILE A 54 -5.75 -2.70 7.78
CA ILE A 54 -5.92 -4.15 7.88
C ILE A 54 -4.84 -4.83 8.74
N ILE A 55 -3.58 -4.46 8.59
CA ILE A 55 -2.48 -5.06 9.38
C ILE A 55 -2.62 -4.73 10.86
N ASN A 56 -2.98 -3.50 11.21
CA ASN A 56 -3.17 -3.08 12.60
C ASN A 56 -4.43 -3.70 13.22
N ILE A 57 -5.49 -3.89 12.42
CA ILE A 57 -6.69 -4.61 12.85
C ILE A 57 -6.35 -6.08 13.13
N LEU A 58 -5.60 -6.74 12.23
CA LEU A 58 -5.12 -8.10 12.42
C LEU A 58 -4.26 -8.20 13.69
N LYS A 59 -3.28 -7.30 13.87
CA LYS A 59 -2.42 -7.23 15.06
C LYS A 59 -3.24 -7.08 16.34
N LYS A 60 -4.17 -6.12 16.38
CA LYS A 60 -5.05 -5.89 17.54
C LYS A 60 -5.88 -7.11 17.85
N ASN A 61 -6.56 -7.70 16.86
CA ASN A 61 -7.43 -8.84 17.05
C ASN A 61 -6.65 -10.12 17.41
N TYR A 62 -5.45 -10.30 16.86
CA TYR A 62 -4.53 -11.36 17.25
C TYR A 62 -4.16 -11.28 18.73
N ARG A 63 -3.78 -10.08 19.21
CA ARG A 63 -3.43 -9.83 20.62
C ARG A 63 -4.58 -10.23 21.55
N TYR A 64 -5.79 -9.76 21.25
CA TYR A 64 -6.98 -9.98 22.08
C TYR A 64 -7.77 -11.25 21.71
N ASN A 65 -7.22 -12.15 20.90
CA ASN A 65 -7.85 -13.38 20.47
C ASN A 65 -9.24 -13.20 19.82
N LYS A 66 -9.45 -12.07 19.13
CA LYS A 66 -10.71 -11.70 18.49
C LYS A 66 -10.76 -12.14 17.03
N ILE A 67 -11.97 -12.35 16.52
CA ILE A 67 -12.21 -12.65 15.09
C ILE A 67 -12.07 -11.37 14.28
N THR A 68 -11.27 -11.42 13.20
CA THR A 68 -11.19 -10.34 12.20
C THR A 68 -12.14 -10.65 11.06
N LYS A 69 -13.10 -9.75 10.79
CA LYS A 69 -13.97 -9.82 9.61
C LYS A 69 -13.23 -9.21 8.41
N ILE A 70 -13.09 -9.97 7.33
CA ILE A 70 -12.43 -9.52 6.09
C ILE A 70 -13.42 -9.63 4.94
N VAL A 71 -13.51 -8.57 4.13
CA VAL A 71 -14.51 -8.42 3.06
C VAL A 71 -14.49 -9.57 2.05
N SER A 72 -13.31 -10.09 1.71
CA SER A 72 -13.18 -11.26 0.84
C SER A 72 -11.89 -12.03 1.09
N LYS A 73 -11.92 -13.37 0.95
CA LYS A 73 -10.72 -14.20 0.94
C LYS A 73 -9.83 -13.93 -0.29
N ASN A 74 -10.43 -13.55 -1.42
CA ASN A 74 -9.78 -13.22 -2.68
C ASN A 74 -9.51 -11.73 -2.86
N LEU A 75 -9.41 -10.96 -1.76
CA LEU A 75 -8.94 -9.60 -1.77
C LEU A 75 -7.43 -9.58 -2.05
N PHE A 76 -7.04 -8.91 -3.15
CA PHE A 76 -5.66 -8.60 -3.45
C PHE A 76 -5.28 -7.28 -2.79
N ILE A 77 -4.17 -7.28 -2.06
CA ILE A 77 -3.64 -6.10 -1.38
C ILE A 77 -2.14 -6.00 -1.64
N ASN A 78 -1.68 -4.81 -1.95
CA ASN A 78 -0.25 -4.51 -2.07
C ASN A 78 0.20 -3.75 -0.84
N LEU A 79 0.98 -4.41 0.00
CA LEU A 79 1.45 -3.89 1.28
C LEU A 79 2.91 -3.48 1.19
N LEU A 80 3.21 -2.25 1.59
CA LEU A 80 4.54 -1.67 1.55
C LEU A 80 4.95 -1.18 2.95
N ASN A 81 6.13 -1.59 3.41
CA ASN A 81 6.69 -1.13 4.67
C ASN A 81 7.08 0.34 4.58
N ILE A 82 6.88 1.09 5.66
CA ILE A 82 7.25 2.52 5.72
C ILE A 82 8.75 2.75 5.48
N ASN A 83 9.62 1.83 5.90
CA ASN A 83 11.05 1.93 5.65
C ASN A 83 11.38 1.83 4.16
N ASP A 84 10.66 0.99 3.42
CA ASP A 84 10.82 0.90 1.97
C ASP A 84 10.40 2.19 1.27
N ILE A 85 9.39 2.89 1.80
CA ILE A 85 8.98 4.21 1.28
C ILE A 85 10.06 5.24 1.53
N ILE A 86 10.61 5.29 2.75
CA ILE A 86 11.72 6.20 3.09
C ILE A 86 12.92 5.95 2.17
N ASN A 87 13.25 4.68 1.93
CA ASN A 87 14.32 4.31 1.00
C ASN A 87 14.02 4.73 -0.44
N ALA A 88 12.76 4.66 -0.88
CA ALA A 88 12.36 5.15 -2.21
C ALA A 88 12.53 6.67 -2.34
N ILE A 89 12.14 7.43 -1.31
CA ILE A 89 12.34 8.88 -1.27
C ILE A 89 13.83 9.21 -1.30
N ASN A 90 14.66 8.50 -0.53
CA ASN A 90 16.11 8.68 -0.54
C ASN A 90 16.72 8.40 -1.92
N VAL A 91 16.20 7.43 -2.66
CA VAL A 91 16.63 7.18 -4.06
C VAL A 91 16.29 8.37 -4.95
N ILE A 92 15.09 8.95 -4.80
CA ILE A 92 14.68 10.14 -5.56
C ILE A 92 15.60 11.33 -5.26
N LEU A 93 15.95 11.54 -3.99
CA LEU A 93 16.75 12.69 -3.56
C LEU A 93 18.25 12.56 -3.88
N LYS A 94 18.77 11.33 -3.91
CA LYS A 94 20.22 11.07 -4.07
C LYS A 94 20.64 10.70 -5.48
N LYS A 95 19.71 10.29 -6.33
CA LYS A 95 19.97 9.89 -7.72
C LYS A 95 19.38 10.93 -8.66
N ASP A 96 19.97 11.03 -9.84
CA ASP A 96 19.42 11.85 -10.92
C ASP A 96 18.15 11.18 -11.49
N ILE A 97 17.07 11.33 -10.74
CA ILE A 97 15.76 10.83 -11.12
C ILE A 97 14.98 11.96 -11.78
N LYS A 98 14.57 11.75 -13.03
CA LYS A 98 13.75 12.74 -13.75
C LYS A 98 12.44 13.00 -13.03
N ALA A 99 12.09 14.27 -12.85
CA ALA A 99 10.80 14.70 -12.31
C ALA A 99 9.62 14.00 -13.03
N GLY A 100 8.53 13.74 -12.30
CA GLY A 100 7.37 13.07 -12.89
C GLY A 100 6.54 12.24 -11.90
N LYS A 101 5.73 11.32 -12.46
CA LYS A 101 4.79 10.48 -11.71
C LYS A 101 5.34 9.07 -11.51
N TYR A 102 5.45 8.66 -10.26
CA TYR A 102 6.03 7.37 -9.88
C TYR A 102 5.09 6.54 -9.01
N LEU A 103 5.06 5.23 -9.26
CA LEU A 103 4.38 4.26 -8.43
C LEU A 103 5.39 3.53 -7.54
N ILE A 104 5.20 3.66 -6.24
CA ILE A 104 5.98 2.97 -5.21
C ILE A 104 5.09 1.91 -4.59
N LYS A 105 5.38 0.66 -4.92
CA LYS A 105 4.63 -0.51 -4.45
C LYS A 105 5.53 -1.72 -4.27
N ASN A 106 5.06 -2.69 -3.52
CA ASN A 106 5.71 -4.00 -3.45
C ASN A 106 5.69 -4.69 -4.83
N ASN A 107 6.71 -5.46 -5.12
CA ASN A 107 6.83 -6.19 -6.40
C ASN A 107 5.68 -7.17 -6.63
N SER A 108 5.17 -7.78 -5.56
CA SER A 108 4.01 -8.68 -5.59
C SER A 108 2.95 -8.22 -4.61
N GLY A 109 1.69 -8.24 -5.04
CA GLY A 109 0.55 -8.18 -4.13
C GLY A 109 0.28 -9.55 -3.49
N TYR A 110 -0.52 -9.56 -2.44
CA TYR A 110 -0.91 -10.78 -1.73
C TYR A 110 -2.42 -10.96 -1.77
N LYS A 111 -2.88 -12.19 -1.98
CA LYS A 111 -4.25 -12.53 -1.61
C LYS A 111 -4.34 -12.62 -0.09
N MET A 112 -5.41 -12.09 0.48
CA MET A 112 -5.60 -12.12 1.94
C MET A 112 -5.61 -13.54 2.49
N ILE A 113 -6.22 -14.49 1.79
CA ILE A 113 -6.21 -15.89 2.22
C ILE A 113 -4.78 -16.45 2.31
N ASP A 114 -3.91 -16.13 1.35
CA ASP A 114 -2.52 -16.62 1.33
C ASP A 114 -1.70 -16.00 2.47
N LEU A 115 -1.93 -14.71 2.76
CA LEU A 115 -1.28 -14.03 3.88
C LEU A 115 -1.68 -14.65 5.22
N ILE A 116 -2.98 -14.86 5.45
CA ILE A 116 -3.50 -15.47 6.68
C ILE A 116 -3.04 -16.93 6.82
N SER A 117 -3.08 -17.70 5.72
CA SER A 117 -2.60 -19.08 5.71
C SER A 117 -1.10 -19.16 6.04
N THR A 118 -0.28 -18.28 5.43
CA THR A 118 1.16 -18.21 5.74
C THR A 118 1.38 -17.83 7.19
N PHE A 119 0.65 -16.85 7.73
CA PHE A 119 0.72 -16.50 9.14
C PHE A 119 0.41 -17.72 10.02
N ASN A 120 -0.73 -18.35 9.77
CA ASN A 120 -1.19 -19.47 10.59
C ASN A 120 -0.29 -20.71 10.49
N LYS A 121 0.45 -20.91 9.41
CA LYS A 121 1.47 -21.98 9.30
C LYS A 121 2.72 -21.68 10.12
N ASN A 122 3.12 -20.43 10.23
CA ASN A 122 4.38 -20.01 10.87
C ASN A 122 4.23 -19.54 12.31
N THR A 123 3.04 -19.67 12.92
CA THR A 123 2.78 -19.21 14.29
C THR A 123 2.02 -20.26 15.07
N GLU A 124 2.27 -20.37 16.39
CA GLU A 124 1.51 -21.26 17.29
C GLU A 124 0.07 -20.75 17.44
N LYS A 125 -0.07 -19.51 17.89
CA LYS A 125 -1.37 -18.85 18.01
C LYS A 125 -1.85 -18.46 16.61
N LYS A 126 -3.11 -18.80 16.28
CA LYS A 126 -3.68 -18.59 14.95
C LYS A 126 -4.48 -17.29 14.88
N LEU A 127 -4.43 -16.62 13.72
CA LEU A 127 -5.36 -15.56 13.38
C LEU A 127 -6.76 -16.14 13.15
N LYS A 128 -7.75 -15.63 13.87
CA LYS A 128 -9.16 -15.97 13.68
C LYS A 128 -9.78 -15.02 12.68
N VAL A 129 -10.24 -15.55 11.55
CA VAL A 129 -10.79 -14.73 10.45
C VAL A 129 -12.16 -15.24 10.05
N LYS A 130 -13.09 -14.31 9.83
CA LYS A 130 -14.37 -14.55 9.18
C LYS A 130 -14.38 -13.87 7.82
N TRP A 131 -14.43 -14.65 6.75
CA TRP A 131 -14.57 -14.16 5.38
C TRP A 131 -16.02 -13.77 5.12
N LEU A 132 -16.26 -12.58 4.57
CA LEU A 132 -17.62 -12.08 4.29
C LEU A 132 -18.06 -12.44 2.87
N SER A 133 -17.10 -12.68 1.96
CA SER A 133 -17.38 -13.13 0.59
C SER A 133 -16.19 -13.84 -0.05
N ASP A 134 -16.45 -14.41 -1.24
CA ASP A 134 -15.45 -15.05 -2.09
C ASP A 134 -15.14 -14.22 -3.35
N LYS A 135 -15.72 -13.02 -3.47
CA LYS A 135 -15.56 -12.15 -4.64
C LYS A 135 -14.09 -11.79 -4.85
N ILE A 136 -13.64 -11.83 -6.10
CA ILE A 136 -12.30 -11.37 -6.43
C ILE A 136 -12.30 -9.85 -6.40
N ILE A 137 -11.51 -9.28 -5.49
CA ILE A 137 -11.28 -7.84 -5.39
C ILE A 137 -9.84 -7.60 -5.80
N LYS A 138 -9.65 -7.05 -7.00
CA LYS A 138 -8.33 -6.77 -7.57
C LYS A 138 -7.77 -5.45 -7.05
N GLU A 139 -6.45 -5.36 -6.99
CA GLU A 139 -5.74 -4.11 -6.76
C GLU A 139 -6.02 -3.12 -7.90
N LYS A 140 -6.17 -1.84 -7.57
CA LYS A 140 -6.25 -0.78 -8.57
C LYS A 140 -4.91 -0.65 -9.29
N ILE A 141 -4.93 -0.59 -10.62
CA ILE A 141 -3.75 -0.36 -11.44
C ILE A 141 -3.66 1.14 -11.73
N TYR A 142 -2.48 1.72 -11.48
CA TYR A 142 -2.21 3.13 -11.74
C TYR A 142 -1.18 3.25 -12.88
N PRO A 143 -1.40 4.12 -13.87
CA PRO A 143 -0.52 4.29 -15.04
C PRO A 143 0.74 5.10 -14.71
N TYR A 144 1.35 4.86 -13.58
CA TYR A 144 2.54 5.56 -13.11
C TYR A 144 3.79 4.70 -13.35
N LYS A 145 4.92 5.35 -13.60
CA LYS A 145 6.19 4.68 -13.85
C LYS A 145 6.72 4.05 -12.56
N LYS A 146 7.34 2.88 -12.67
CA LYS A 146 8.12 2.32 -11.55
C LYS A 146 9.37 3.16 -11.32
N LEU A 147 9.74 3.34 -10.05
CA LEU A 147 10.98 4.01 -9.68
C LEU A 147 12.16 3.10 -10.03
N LYS A 148 12.99 3.52 -10.99
CA LYS A 148 14.21 2.80 -11.38
C LYS A 148 15.25 2.84 -10.26
N GLY A 149 15.97 1.72 -10.06
CA GLY A 149 17.04 1.62 -9.07
C GLY A 149 16.55 1.55 -7.62
N TRP A 150 15.26 1.25 -7.41
CA TRP A 150 14.67 0.98 -6.11
C TRP A 150 13.87 -0.33 -6.14
N THR A 151 13.97 -1.09 -5.06
CA THR A 151 13.17 -2.29 -4.81
C THR A 151 12.86 -2.37 -3.31
N PRO A 152 11.64 -2.81 -2.92
CA PRO A 152 11.30 -2.99 -1.52
C PRO A 152 12.10 -4.16 -0.92
N LYS A 153 12.55 -4.00 0.33
CA LYS A 153 13.37 -4.99 1.06
C LYS A 153 12.67 -5.52 2.32
N GLU A 154 11.79 -4.71 2.93
CA GLU A 154 11.12 -5.00 4.21
C GLU A 154 9.60 -5.22 4.06
N SER A 155 9.15 -5.58 2.87
CA SER A 155 7.72 -5.74 2.55
C SER A 155 7.35 -7.19 2.20
N SER A 156 8.09 -8.17 2.70
CA SER A 156 7.78 -9.59 2.53
C SER A 156 6.61 -10.04 3.41
N LYS A 157 6.03 -11.21 3.10
CA LYS A 157 5.04 -11.85 3.99
C LYS A 157 5.58 -12.08 5.39
N ILE A 158 6.87 -12.43 5.50
CA ILE A 158 7.54 -12.67 6.79
C ILE A 158 7.61 -11.39 7.61
N ASP A 159 7.92 -10.24 6.98
CA ASP A 159 7.98 -8.95 7.68
C ASP A 159 6.60 -8.53 8.18
N ILE A 160 5.55 -8.77 7.41
CA ILE A 160 4.16 -8.53 7.84
C ILE A 160 3.82 -9.42 9.04
N ILE A 161 4.19 -10.70 9.02
CA ILE A 161 3.97 -11.65 10.12
C ILE A 161 4.66 -11.15 11.39
N LYS A 162 5.93 -10.74 11.31
CA LYS A 162 6.68 -10.17 12.44
C LYS A 162 5.98 -8.95 13.04
N ILE A 163 5.41 -8.06 12.20
CA ILE A 163 4.68 -6.87 12.67
C ILE A 163 3.39 -7.27 13.41
N ILE A 164 2.65 -8.25 12.92
CA ILE A 164 1.40 -8.72 13.57
C ILE A 164 1.69 -9.38 14.91
N GLN A 165 2.78 -10.18 15.02
CA GLN A 165 3.16 -10.86 16.26
C GLN A 165 3.74 -9.92 17.33
N LYS A 166 4.29 -8.79 16.92
CA LYS A 166 4.99 -7.89 17.84
C LYS A 166 4.01 -7.32 18.88
N LYS A 167 4.38 -7.47 20.15
CA LYS A 167 3.66 -6.93 21.32
C LYS A 167 3.57 -5.40 21.28
#